data_159c73a915cf600e82af640bc97b31e4
#
_entry.id   159c73a915cf600e82af640bc97b31e4
#
_cell.length_a   1.000
_cell.length_b   1.000
_cell.length_c   1.000
_cell.angle_alpha   90.00
_cell.angle_beta   90.00
_cell.angle_gamma   90.00
#
_symmetry.space_group_name_H-M   'P 1'
#
loop_
_entity.id
_entity.type
_entity.pdbx_description
1 polymer ?
#
loop_
_entity_poly.entity_id
_entity_poly.type
_entity_poly.pdbx_seq_one_letter_code
_entity_poly.pdbx_strand_id
1 'polypeptide(L)'
;MELRRKRVLITGITGFIGAELAHALLDKGYDVYGIIRHVVGRDLRSLEDIQDRITLLTCDITDYFSVRESIKKVSPEYVIHLAALSPVRLSFEHPFSYQKSTFLGAVNVAEALRDLYGPEKVRMVVASTAEVYGMQEARPSTEDLRLEPSSPYAVAKASMDMYMRMLFKVYNFNVVLLRNSNTFGRKYDNSFFTEYVITEMLKGNDIYIGAPNSIRDYMYIDDHLNSYMLAIENPLASGEVFNIAGGKGYTNKEWTLKIAEIIGFPLNKIHFGEYPPDYPKRPLKSDQPYLVLNPTKAERVLGWRQKVPPEEGLRRTILYWQKKLIEEDAGKLSKQKLDKIKELLNSE
;
A
#
# COMPACT_ATOMS: atom_id res chain seq x y z
N MET A 1 -24.43 -29.41 -1.59
CA MET A 1 -23.42 -28.95 -2.56
C MET A 1 -22.67 -27.81 -1.89
N GLU A 2 -21.44 -28.03 -1.45
CA GLU A 2 -20.61 -26.92 -0.99
C GLU A 2 -20.42 -25.95 -2.13
N LEU A 3 -20.78 -24.69 -1.93
CA LEU A 3 -20.51 -23.62 -2.90
C LEU A 3 -19.00 -23.50 -3.04
N ARG A 4 -18.48 -23.80 -4.23
CA ARG A 4 -17.05 -23.65 -4.55
C ARG A 4 -16.62 -22.23 -4.23
N ARG A 5 -15.62 -22.07 -3.35
CA ARG A 5 -15.03 -20.76 -3.02
C ARG A 5 -14.39 -20.14 -4.24
N LYS A 6 -14.53 -18.83 -4.39
CA LYS A 6 -13.88 -18.08 -5.47
C LYS A 6 -12.41 -17.87 -5.14
N ARG A 7 -11.54 -18.06 -6.13
CA ARG A 7 -10.10 -17.93 -5.98
C ARG A 7 -9.64 -16.51 -6.30
N VAL A 8 -8.90 -15.92 -5.38
CA VAL A 8 -8.28 -14.60 -5.52
C VAL A 8 -6.77 -14.74 -5.50
N LEU A 9 -6.10 -14.23 -6.52
CA LEU A 9 -4.65 -14.15 -6.58
C LEU A 9 -4.19 -12.73 -6.24
N ILE A 10 -3.36 -12.59 -5.20
CA ILE A 10 -2.79 -11.31 -4.77
C ILE A 10 -1.31 -11.25 -5.15
N THR A 11 -0.92 -10.32 -6.00
CA THR A 11 0.49 -9.99 -6.17
C THR A 11 0.91 -8.95 -5.14
N GLY A 12 2.06 -9.11 -4.51
CA GLY A 12 2.47 -8.23 -3.41
C GLY A 12 1.77 -8.54 -2.08
N ILE A 13 1.36 -9.78 -1.88
CA ILE A 13 0.65 -10.26 -0.67
C ILE A 13 1.42 -10.00 0.63
N THR A 14 2.75 -9.96 0.61
CA THR A 14 3.60 -9.68 1.78
C THR A 14 3.73 -8.18 2.10
N GLY A 15 3.19 -7.32 1.26
CA GLY A 15 3.14 -5.87 1.50
C GLY A 15 2.01 -5.51 2.49
N PHE A 16 2.03 -4.26 2.96
CA PHE A 16 1.06 -3.75 3.92
C PHE A 16 -0.41 -4.02 3.52
N ILE A 17 -0.85 -3.49 2.36
CA ILE A 17 -2.23 -3.67 1.89
C ILE A 17 -2.49 -5.14 1.54
N GLY A 18 -1.51 -5.83 0.95
CA GLY A 18 -1.66 -7.22 0.51
C GLY A 18 -1.92 -8.19 1.64
N ALA A 19 -1.21 -8.04 2.76
CA ALA A 19 -1.38 -8.88 3.94
C ALA A 19 -2.74 -8.66 4.62
N GLU A 20 -3.09 -7.41 4.88
CA GLU A 20 -4.40 -7.08 5.48
C GLU A 20 -5.57 -7.51 4.57
N LEU A 21 -5.38 -7.40 3.25
CA LEU A 21 -6.39 -7.86 2.28
C LEU A 21 -6.52 -9.38 2.26
N ALA A 22 -5.42 -10.13 2.44
CA ALA A 22 -5.47 -11.58 2.54
C ALA A 22 -6.33 -12.03 3.72
N HIS A 23 -6.18 -11.41 4.90
CA HIS A 23 -7.04 -11.65 6.06
C HIS A 23 -8.51 -11.36 5.75
N ALA A 24 -8.80 -10.16 5.23
CA ALA A 24 -10.17 -9.75 4.92
C ALA A 24 -10.86 -10.65 3.89
N LEU A 25 -10.13 -11.15 2.90
CA LEU A 25 -10.66 -12.07 1.88
C LEU A 25 -10.93 -13.47 2.46
N LEU A 26 -10.03 -13.98 3.31
CA LEU A 26 -10.25 -15.25 4.00
C LEU A 26 -11.50 -15.21 4.90
N ASP A 27 -11.72 -14.10 5.61
CA ASP A 27 -12.90 -13.91 6.46
C ASP A 27 -14.20 -13.84 5.65
N LYS A 28 -14.13 -13.40 4.40
CA LYS A 28 -15.24 -13.44 3.44
C LYS A 28 -15.39 -14.79 2.71
N GLY A 29 -14.55 -15.76 3.01
CA GLY A 29 -14.67 -17.12 2.46
C GLY A 29 -14.07 -17.29 1.06
N TYR A 30 -13.15 -16.43 0.65
CA TYR A 30 -12.38 -16.64 -0.59
C TYR A 30 -11.23 -17.63 -0.38
N ASP A 31 -10.84 -18.34 -1.43
CA ASP A 31 -9.58 -19.07 -1.49
C ASP A 31 -8.47 -18.10 -1.92
N VAL A 32 -7.53 -17.82 -1.02
CA VAL A 32 -6.51 -16.80 -1.21
C VAL A 32 -5.18 -17.40 -1.64
N TYR A 33 -4.68 -16.91 -2.75
CA TYR A 33 -3.37 -17.23 -3.33
C TYR A 33 -2.51 -15.98 -3.35
N GLY A 34 -1.20 -16.12 -3.09
CA GLY A 34 -0.28 -15.00 -3.11
C GLY A 34 0.95 -15.24 -3.94
N ILE A 35 1.39 -14.23 -4.69
CA ILE A 35 2.70 -14.24 -5.37
C ILE A 35 3.73 -13.56 -4.49
N ILE A 36 4.84 -14.26 -4.27
CA ILE A 36 6.04 -13.78 -3.58
C ILE A 36 7.28 -14.01 -4.44
N ARG A 37 8.26 -13.10 -4.39
CA ARG A 37 9.45 -13.20 -5.25
C ARG A 37 10.38 -14.35 -4.82
N HIS A 38 10.67 -14.46 -3.53
CA HIS A 38 11.47 -15.52 -2.92
C HIS A 38 10.89 -15.87 -1.55
N VAL A 39 10.98 -17.14 -1.15
CA VAL A 39 10.55 -17.59 0.18
C VAL A 39 11.67 -17.35 1.22
N VAL A 40 12.92 -17.63 0.84
CA VAL A 40 14.07 -17.56 1.75
C VAL A 40 14.43 -16.11 2.11
N GLY A 41 14.55 -15.84 3.42
CA GLY A 41 14.94 -14.52 3.93
C GLY A 41 13.87 -13.43 3.85
N ARG A 42 12.63 -13.77 3.51
CA ARG A 42 11.54 -12.79 3.45
C ARG A 42 10.82 -12.68 4.79
N ASP A 43 10.46 -11.44 5.13
CA ASP A 43 9.60 -11.19 6.29
C ASP A 43 8.15 -11.59 5.96
N LEU A 44 7.67 -12.65 6.60
CA LEU A 44 6.30 -13.16 6.48
C LEU A 44 5.49 -12.94 7.75
N ARG A 45 6.00 -12.15 8.71
CA ARG A 45 5.31 -11.91 10.01
C ARG A 45 3.87 -11.41 9.85
N SER A 46 3.60 -10.64 8.80
CA SER A 46 2.25 -10.13 8.50
C SER A 46 1.26 -11.19 8.00
N LEU A 47 1.72 -12.41 7.72
CA LEU A 47 0.91 -13.53 7.22
C LEU A 47 1.04 -14.78 8.11
N GLU A 48 1.79 -14.69 9.21
CA GLU A 48 2.17 -15.85 10.04
C GLU A 48 0.97 -16.60 10.57
N ASP A 49 -0.05 -15.89 11.00
CA ASP A 49 -1.29 -16.42 11.57
C ASP A 49 -2.27 -17.02 10.54
N ILE A 50 -2.02 -16.79 9.24
CA ILE A 50 -2.86 -17.31 8.15
C ILE A 50 -2.12 -18.21 7.16
N GLN A 51 -0.85 -18.54 7.42
CA GLN A 51 -0.01 -19.30 6.47
C GLN A 51 -0.65 -20.62 6.03
N ASP A 52 -1.32 -21.32 6.94
CA ASP A 52 -2.00 -22.61 6.67
C ASP A 52 -3.31 -22.43 5.88
N ARG A 53 -3.80 -21.21 5.73
CA ARG A 53 -5.07 -20.89 5.08
C ARG A 53 -4.90 -20.27 3.69
N ILE A 54 -3.66 -19.95 3.29
CA ILE A 54 -3.31 -19.35 2.01
C ILE A 54 -2.32 -20.23 1.24
N THR A 55 -2.29 -20.05 -0.08
CA THR A 55 -1.28 -20.71 -0.92
C THR A 55 -0.33 -19.67 -1.49
N LEU A 56 0.96 -19.78 -1.15
CA LEU A 56 2.01 -18.89 -1.67
C LEU A 56 2.72 -19.54 -2.87
N LEU A 57 2.89 -18.76 -3.95
CA LEU A 57 3.62 -19.16 -5.15
C LEU A 57 4.86 -18.27 -5.31
N THR A 58 6.00 -18.90 -5.55
CA THR A 58 7.23 -18.17 -5.90
C THR A 58 7.19 -17.76 -7.37
N CYS A 59 7.21 -16.44 -7.62
CA CYS A 59 7.17 -15.90 -8.96
C CYS A 59 7.75 -14.48 -8.98
N ASP A 60 8.65 -14.19 -9.90
CA ASP A 60 9.05 -12.81 -10.22
C ASP A 60 8.07 -12.24 -11.25
N ILE A 61 7.30 -11.22 -10.87
CA ILE A 61 6.33 -10.59 -11.78
C ILE A 61 6.97 -9.94 -13.02
N THR A 62 8.29 -9.74 -12.99
CA THR A 62 9.03 -9.20 -14.14
C THR A 62 9.40 -10.27 -15.18
N ASP A 63 9.12 -11.54 -14.90
CA ASP A 63 9.26 -12.67 -15.82
C ASP A 63 7.87 -13.15 -16.27
N TYR A 64 7.56 -12.92 -17.52
CA TYR A 64 6.28 -13.25 -18.12
C TYR A 64 5.93 -14.74 -18.00
N PHE A 65 6.89 -15.64 -18.27
CA PHE A 65 6.63 -17.08 -18.23
C PHE A 65 6.35 -17.58 -16.81
N SER A 66 7.08 -17.07 -15.82
CA SER A 66 6.83 -17.36 -14.42
C SER A 66 5.45 -16.90 -13.96
N VAL A 67 5.03 -15.69 -14.39
CA VAL A 67 3.70 -15.13 -14.12
C VAL A 67 2.62 -16.00 -14.76
N ARG A 68 2.77 -16.33 -16.05
CA ARG A 68 1.80 -17.13 -16.81
C ARG A 68 1.57 -18.51 -16.19
N GLU A 69 2.63 -19.23 -15.82
CA GLU A 69 2.51 -20.54 -15.18
C GLU A 69 1.90 -20.44 -13.76
N SER A 70 2.22 -19.41 -13.00
CA SER A 70 1.60 -19.16 -11.68
C SER A 70 0.10 -18.91 -11.82
N ILE A 71 -0.32 -18.04 -12.75
CA ILE A 71 -1.74 -17.75 -13.01
C ILE A 71 -2.47 -19.01 -13.53
N LYS A 72 -1.86 -19.78 -14.41
CA LYS A 72 -2.42 -21.04 -14.92
C LYS A 72 -2.66 -22.05 -13.80
N LYS A 73 -1.71 -22.19 -12.88
CA LYS A 73 -1.79 -23.10 -11.72
C LYS A 73 -2.93 -22.72 -10.79
N VAL A 74 -3.14 -21.42 -10.52
CA VAL A 74 -4.20 -20.92 -9.64
C VAL A 74 -5.57 -20.96 -10.33
N SER A 75 -5.62 -20.60 -11.61
CA SER A 75 -6.88 -20.35 -12.35
C SER A 75 -7.82 -19.44 -11.58
N PRO A 76 -7.44 -18.17 -11.28
CA PRO A 76 -8.19 -17.29 -10.41
C PRO A 76 -9.46 -16.75 -11.10
N GLU A 77 -10.46 -16.43 -10.31
CA GLU A 77 -11.61 -15.60 -10.72
C GLU A 77 -11.29 -14.11 -10.61
N TYR A 78 -10.42 -13.76 -9.64
CA TYR A 78 -10.00 -12.38 -9.38
C TYR A 78 -8.49 -12.30 -9.21
N VAL A 79 -7.90 -11.22 -9.72
CA VAL A 79 -6.50 -10.86 -9.45
C VAL A 79 -6.46 -9.47 -8.84
N ILE A 80 -5.81 -9.33 -7.68
CA ILE A 80 -5.54 -8.03 -7.06
C ILE A 80 -4.05 -7.75 -7.18
N HIS A 81 -3.73 -6.76 -8.01
CA HIS A 81 -2.34 -6.42 -8.33
C HIS A 81 -1.85 -5.27 -7.47
N LEU A 82 -1.09 -5.60 -6.43
CA LEU A 82 -0.47 -4.65 -5.49
C LEU A 82 1.06 -4.61 -5.61
N ALA A 83 1.66 -5.58 -6.30
CA ALA A 83 3.11 -5.69 -6.40
C ALA A 83 3.72 -4.48 -7.12
N ALA A 84 4.43 -3.66 -6.38
CA ALA A 84 5.15 -2.48 -6.84
C ALA A 84 6.21 -2.09 -5.82
N LEU A 85 7.21 -1.30 -6.24
CA LEU A 85 8.07 -0.57 -5.32
C LEU A 85 7.34 0.72 -4.94
N SER A 86 7.13 0.98 -3.63
CA SER A 86 6.26 2.06 -3.17
C SER A 86 6.97 3.31 -2.63
N PRO A 87 8.19 3.28 -2.04
CA PRO A 87 8.83 4.48 -1.53
C PRO A 87 9.22 5.46 -2.64
N VAL A 88 8.46 6.57 -2.77
CA VAL A 88 8.66 7.58 -3.84
C VAL A 88 10.10 8.07 -3.90
N ARG A 89 10.73 8.34 -2.74
CA ARG A 89 12.10 8.83 -2.65
C ARG A 89 13.10 7.89 -3.34
N LEU A 90 13.04 6.60 -3.05
CA LEU A 90 13.95 5.60 -3.63
C LEU A 90 13.80 5.45 -5.15
N SER A 91 12.69 5.91 -5.72
CA SER A 91 12.49 5.87 -7.17
C SER A 91 13.47 6.75 -7.94
N PHE A 92 13.99 7.82 -7.32
CA PHE A 92 14.99 8.69 -7.94
C PHE A 92 16.39 8.02 -7.99
N GLU A 93 16.67 7.14 -7.04
CA GLU A 93 17.92 6.38 -6.99
C GLU A 93 17.87 5.13 -7.89
N HIS A 94 16.68 4.52 -8.03
CA HIS A 94 16.47 3.25 -8.74
C HIS A 94 15.37 3.32 -9.81
N PRO A 95 15.36 4.29 -10.74
CA PRO A 95 14.23 4.52 -11.64
C PRO A 95 13.89 3.29 -12.52
N PHE A 96 14.89 2.58 -13.02
CA PHE A 96 14.68 1.39 -13.84
C PHE A 96 14.01 0.24 -13.10
N SER A 97 14.34 0.04 -11.82
CA SER A 97 13.71 -0.98 -10.99
C SER A 97 12.22 -0.67 -10.78
N TYR A 98 11.85 0.61 -10.64
CA TYR A 98 10.46 1.02 -10.54
C TYR A 98 9.69 0.80 -11.83
N GLN A 99 10.27 1.15 -13.00
CA GLN A 99 9.64 0.87 -14.30
C GLN A 99 9.47 -0.65 -14.52
N LYS A 100 10.50 -1.42 -14.24
CA LYS A 100 10.49 -2.87 -14.44
C LYS A 100 9.46 -3.55 -13.54
N SER A 101 9.46 -3.27 -12.23
CA SER A 101 8.58 -3.96 -11.29
C SER A 101 7.13 -3.43 -11.35
N THR A 102 6.93 -2.12 -11.46
CA THR A 102 5.59 -1.53 -11.37
C THR A 102 4.87 -1.55 -12.71
N PHE A 103 5.52 -1.10 -13.78
CA PHE A 103 4.89 -1.05 -15.10
C PHE A 103 4.95 -2.42 -15.80
N LEU A 104 6.16 -2.94 -16.10
CA LEU A 104 6.28 -4.20 -16.85
C LEU A 104 5.71 -5.39 -16.06
N GLY A 105 5.88 -5.41 -14.74
CA GLY A 105 5.26 -6.44 -13.91
C GLY A 105 3.75 -6.48 -14.02
N ALA A 106 3.08 -5.33 -14.05
CA ALA A 106 1.64 -5.24 -14.25
C ALA A 106 1.22 -5.65 -15.66
N VAL A 107 2.00 -5.26 -16.69
CA VAL A 107 1.78 -5.69 -18.09
C VAL A 107 1.85 -7.21 -18.19
N ASN A 108 2.87 -7.85 -17.61
CA ASN A 108 3.01 -9.30 -17.62
C ASN A 108 1.80 -10.02 -17.01
N VAL A 109 1.28 -9.51 -15.89
CA VAL A 109 0.09 -10.09 -15.25
C VAL A 109 -1.14 -9.94 -16.13
N ALA A 110 -1.39 -8.76 -16.69
CA ALA A 110 -2.55 -8.50 -17.54
C ALA A 110 -2.51 -9.30 -18.84
N GLU A 111 -1.35 -9.34 -19.51
CA GLU A 111 -1.19 -10.09 -20.76
C GLU A 111 -1.28 -11.62 -20.53
N ALA A 112 -0.74 -12.13 -19.42
CA ALA A 112 -0.90 -13.55 -19.08
C ALA A 112 -2.37 -13.93 -18.81
N LEU A 113 -3.15 -13.05 -18.17
CA LEU A 113 -4.59 -13.25 -17.97
C LEU A 113 -5.32 -13.27 -19.31
N ARG A 114 -5.01 -12.32 -20.19
CA ARG A 114 -5.62 -12.20 -21.51
C ARG A 114 -5.28 -13.40 -22.39
N ASP A 115 -4.03 -13.86 -22.38
CA ASP A 115 -3.55 -15.02 -23.14
C ASP A 115 -4.22 -16.33 -22.66
N LEU A 116 -4.30 -16.55 -21.35
CA LEU A 116 -4.82 -17.79 -20.78
C LEU A 116 -6.36 -17.90 -20.80
N TYR A 117 -7.06 -16.79 -20.61
CA TYR A 117 -8.50 -16.82 -20.35
C TYR A 117 -9.34 -15.90 -21.23
N GLY A 118 -8.70 -15.11 -22.09
CA GLY A 118 -9.37 -14.01 -22.78
C GLY A 118 -9.58 -12.77 -21.89
N PRO A 119 -10.01 -11.66 -22.50
CA PRO A 119 -10.01 -10.36 -21.81
C PRO A 119 -11.07 -10.20 -20.73
N GLU A 120 -12.20 -10.90 -20.79
CA GLU A 120 -13.36 -10.61 -19.95
C GLU A 120 -13.50 -11.53 -18.74
N LYS A 121 -12.88 -12.71 -18.75
CA LYS A 121 -13.20 -13.80 -17.81
C LYS A 121 -12.71 -13.55 -16.38
N VAL A 122 -11.51 -13.00 -16.23
CA VAL A 122 -10.87 -12.76 -14.93
C VAL A 122 -10.85 -11.27 -14.67
N ARG A 123 -11.38 -10.84 -13.53
CA ARG A 123 -11.30 -9.43 -13.13
C ARG A 123 -9.97 -9.14 -12.48
N MET A 124 -9.27 -8.11 -12.98
CA MET A 124 -8.04 -7.60 -12.41
C MET A 124 -8.28 -6.25 -11.74
N VAL A 125 -8.04 -6.14 -10.43
CA VAL A 125 -8.07 -4.87 -9.69
C VAL A 125 -6.64 -4.42 -9.45
N VAL A 126 -6.31 -3.19 -9.85
CA VAL A 126 -4.94 -2.68 -9.89
C VAL A 126 -4.79 -1.47 -8.97
N ALA A 127 -3.80 -1.52 -8.09
CA ALA A 127 -3.44 -0.39 -7.24
C ALA A 127 -2.67 0.68 -8.03
N SER A 128 -3.34 1.75 -8.42
CA SER A 128 -2.74 3.00 -8.88
C SER A 128 -2.50 3.94 -7.68
N THR A 129 -2.30 5.22 -7.88
CA THR A 129 -1.95 6.18 -6.83
C THR A 129 -2.41 7.60 -7.17
N ALA A 130 -2.66 8.41 -6.16
CA ALA A 130 -2.88 9.86 -6.31
C ALA A 130 -1.70 10.59 -6.99
N GLU A 131 -0.49 10.07 -6.82
CA GLU A 131 0.75 10.66 -7.38
C GLU A 131 0.75 10.75 -8.92
N VAL A 132 -0.13 9.99 -9.62
CA VAL A 132 -0.22 10.04 -11.09
C VAL A 132 -0.75 11.38 -11.61
N TYR A 133 -1.48 12.12 -10.79
CA TYR A 133 -1.99 13.44 -11.17
C TYR A 133 -0.91 14.52 -11.20
N GLY A 134 0.16 14.36 -10.46
CA GLY A 134 1.26 15.32 -10.41
C GLY A 134 0.89 16.61 -9.71
N MET A 135 1.47 17.73 -10.19
CA MET A 135 1.26 19.05 -9.61
C MET A 135 -0.02 19.69 -10.17
N GLN A 136 -1.16 19.33 -9.60
CA GLN A 136 -2.44 19.96 -9.91
C GLN A 136 -2.64 21.25 -9.10
N GLU A 137 -3.58 22.10 -9.54
CA GLU A 137 -4.08 23.21 -8.74
C GLU A 137 -4.68 22.72 -7.42
N ALA A 138 -4.70 23.58 -6.39
CA ALA A 138 -5.22 23.26 -5.06
C ALA A 138 -6.74 23.02 -5.07
N ARG A 139 -7.15 21.85 -5.52
CA ARG A 139 -8.54 21.33 -5.56
C ARG A 139 -8.52 19.81 -5.45
N PRO A 140 -9.56 19.15 -4.94
CA PRO A 140 -9.63 17.69 -5.01
C PRO A 140 -9.60 17.23 -6.47
N SER A 141 -8.61 16.36 -6.81
CA SER A 141 -8.43 15.82 -8.17
C SER A 141 -9.52 14.82 -8.52
N THR A 142 -10.09 14.94 -9.71
CA THR A 142 -11.09 14.01 -10.27
C THR A 142 -10.44 13.06 -11.29
N GLU A 143 -11.11 11.93 -11.63
CA GLU A 143 -10.54 10.87 -12.47
C GLU A 143 -10.34 11.27 -13.94
N ASP A 144 -10.98 12.32 -14.41
CA ASP A 144 -10.88 12.89 -15.76
C ASP A 144 -9.68 13.81 -15.96
N LEU A 145 -8.98 14.19 -14.89
CA LEU A 145 -7.77 15.01 -14.99
C LEU A 145 -6.65 14.27 -15.73
N ARG A 146 -5.83 15.06 -16.42
CA ARG A 146 -4.62 14.57 -17.10
C ARG A 146 -3.63 14.02 -16.07
N LEU A 147 -2.90 12.98 -16.47
CA LEU A 147 -1.81 12.44 -15.66
C LEU A 147 -0.53 13.22 -15.94
N GLU A 148 0.04 13.83 -14.90
CA GLU A 148 1.26 14.67 -14.98
C GLU A 148 2.26 14.27 -13.88
N PRO A 149 2.73 13.00 -13.89
CA PRO A 149 3.54 12.46 -12.81
C PRO A 149 4.86 13.19 -12.63
N SER A 150 5.26 13.46 -11.36
CA SER A 150 6.44 14.25 -11.01
C SER A 150 7.57 13.43 -10.35
N SER A 151 7.50 12.10 -10.39
CA SER A 151 8.55 11.20 -9.87
C SER A 151 8.66 9.95 -10.73
N PRO A 152 9.82 9.23 -10.73
CA PRO A 152 9.93 7.95 -11.44
C PRO A 152 8.92 6.90 -10.98
N TYR A 153 8.56 6.89 -9.68
CA TYR A 153 7.46 6.08 -9.15
C TYR A 153 6.12 6.44 -9.81
N ALA A 154 5.77 7.73 -9.80
CA ALA A 154 4.52 8.21 -10.36
C ALA A 154 4.44 7.97 -11.88
N VAL A 155 5.57 8.11 -12.61
CA VAL A 155 5.65 7.76 -14.04
C VAL A 155 5.38 6.27 -14.25
N ALA A 156 5.99 5.37 -13.47
CA ALA A 156 5.73 3.93 -13.59
C ALA A 156 4.26 3.59 -13.31
N LYS A 157 3.65 4.21 -12.30
CA LYS A 157 2.22 4.06 -11.98
C LYS A 157 1.31 4.64 -13.07
N ALA A 158 1.63 5.80 -13.62
CA ALA A 158 0.86 6.42 -14.71
C ALA A 158 0.94 5.57 -16.00
N SER A 159 2.12 5.05 -16.34
CA SER A 159 2.30 4.14 -17.49
C SER A 159 1.45 2.87 -17.33
N MET A 160 1.44 2.28 -16.13
CA MET A 160 0.59 1.14 -15.78
C MET A 160 -0.91 1.50 -15.90
N ASP A 161 -1.34 2.61 -15.33
CA ASP A 161 -2.73 3.12 -15.37
C ASP A 161 -3.19 3.31 -16.83
N MET A 162 -2.40 3.98 -17.64
CA MET A 162 -2.69 4.20 -19.07
C MET A 162 -2.76 2.88 -19.85
N TYR A 163 -1.85 1.93 -19.57
CA TYR A 163 -1.84 0.63 -20.26
C TYR A 163 -3.10 -0.18 -19.92
N MET A 164 -3.51 -0.24 -18.66
CA MET A 164 -4.71 -0.96 -18.25
C MET A 164 -5.98 -0.34 -18.86
N ARG A 165 -6.07 0.98 -18.89
CA ARG A 165 -7.18 1.68 -19.56
C ARG A 165 -7.20 1.42 -21.07
N MET A 166 -6.05 1.32 -21.72
CA MET A 166 -5.94 0.93 -23.13
C MET A 166 -6.45 -0.50 -23.33
N LEU A 167 -6.07 -1.45 -22.45
CA LEU A 167 -6.54 -2.84 -22.55
C LEU A 167 -8.06 -2.94 -22.45
N PHE A 168 -8.70 -2.16 -21.56
CA PHE A 168 -10.16 -2.12 -21.53
C PHE A 168 -10.74 -1.53 -22.82
N LYS A 169 -10.24 -0.38 -23.24
CA LYS A 169 -10.78 0.35 -24.41
C LYS A 169 -10.67 -0.48 -25.69
N VAL A 170 -9.59 -1.24 -25.87
CA VAL A 170 -9.29 -1.94 -27.13
C VAL A 170 -9.80 -3.38 -27.11
N TYR A 171 -9.75 -4.05 -25.95
CA TYR A 171 -10.02 -5.48 -25.83
C TYR A 171 -11.16 -5.84 -24.88
N ASN A 172 -11.82 -4.87 -24.23
CA ASN A 172 -12.78 -5.08 -23.13
C ASN A 172 -12.18 -5.86 -21.95
N PHE A 173 -10.86 -5.68 -21.69
CA PHE A 173 -10.19 -6.37 -20.60
C PHE A 173 -10.81 -5.96 -19.26
N ASN A 174 -11.26 -6.95 -18.47
CA ASN A 174 -11.98 -6.73 -17.20
C ASN A 174 -11.04 -6.22 -16.11
N VAL A 175 -10.74 -4.94 -16.12
CA VAL A 175 -9.82 -4.28 -15.20
C VAL A 175 -10.51 -3.16 -14.45
N VAL A 176 -10.11 -2.97 -13.18
CA VAL A 176 -10.51 -1.84 -12.32
C VAL A 176 -9.24 -1.18 -11.79
N LEU A 177 -9.18 0.14 -11.84
CA LEU A 177 -8.06 0.92 -11.34
C LEU A 177 -8.48 1.70 -10.09
N LEU A 178 -7.72 1.55 -9.00
CA LEU A 178 -7.91 2.30 -7.77
C LEU A 178 -6.74 3.28 -7.59
N ARG A 179 -6.99 4.58 -7.76
CA ARG A 179 -6.04 5.65 -7.47
C ARG A 179 -6.16 6.01 -6.00
N ASN A 180 -5.25 5.48 -5.23
CA ASN A 180 -5.31 5.51 -3.77
C ASN A 180 -4.65 6.77 -3.22
N SER A 181 -5.25 7.36 -2.19
CA SER A 181 -4.63 8.41 -1.36
C SER A 181 -3.62 7.81 -0.37
N ASN A 182 -3.11 8.64 0.55
CA ASN A 182 -2.13 8.20 1.54
C ASN A 182 -2.74 7.27 2.59
N THR A 183 -2.48 5.97 2.47
CA THR A 183 -2.98 4.96 3.41
C THR A 183 -2.06 4.84 4.62
N PHE A 184 -2.62 4.84 5.82
CA PHE A 184 -1.93 4.60 7.08
C PHE A 184 -2.56 3.46 7.90
N GLY A 185 -1.91 3.06 8.99
CA GLY A 185 -2.29 1.90 9.79
C GLY A 185 -1.38 0.70 9.54
N ARG A 186 -0.14 0.95 9.06
CA ARG A 186 0.86 -0.10 8.79
C ARG A 186 1.28 -0.81 10.07
N LYS A 187 1.41 -2.11 9.93
CA LYS A 187 2.03 -3.00 10.90
C LYS A 187 3.41 -3.41 10.37
N TYR A 188 4.37 -3.60 11.26
CA TYR A 188 5.74 -4.09 10.96
C TYR A 188 6.63 -3.19 10.07
N ASP A 189 6.11 -2.06 9.56
CA ASP A 189 6.85 -1.11 8.72
C ASP A 189 6.54 0.33 9.12
N ASN A 190 7.52 1.02 9.70
CA ASN A 190 7.44 2.41 10.15
C ASN A 190 8.18 3.39 9.21
N SER A 191 8.52 2.98 8.00
CA SER A 191 9.26 3.82 7.04
C SER A 191 8.39 4.89 6.35
N PHE A 192 7.06 4.86 6.56
CA PHE A 192 6.14 5.84 6.00
C PHE A 192 5.77 6.92 7.01
N PHE A 193 5.35 8.07 6.52
CA PHE A 193 5.24 9.31 7.27
C PHE A 193 4.46 9.18 8.59
N THR A 194 3.25 8.64 8.56
CA THR A 194 2.40 8.52 9.77
C THR A 194 3.03 7.60 10.81
N GLU A 195 3.46 6.42 10.40
CA GLU A 195 4.07 5.42 11.28
C GLU A 195 5.44 5.87 11.78
N TYR A 196 6.23 6.54 10.94
CA TYR A 196 7.50 7.16 11.36
C TYR A 196 7.26 8.17 12.48
N VAL A 197 6.36 9.12 12.29
CA VAL A 197 6.05 10.14 13.31
C VAL A 197 5.56 9.49 14.61
N ILE A 198 4.65 8.52 14.53
CA ILE A 198 4.14 7.78 15.70
C ILE A 198 5.27 7.08 16.44
N THR A 199 6.09 6.29 15.73
CA THR A 199 7.12 5.47 16.39
C THR A 199 8.23 6.31 17.00
N GLU A 200 8.65 7.39 16.33
CA GLU A 200 9.68 8.29 16.88
C GLU A 200 9.15 9.08 18.10
N MET A 201 7.89 9.54 18.08
CA MET A 201 7.25 10.16 19.25
C MET A 201 7.15 9.18 20.43
N LEU A 202 6.75 7.93 20.17
CA LEU A 202 6.65 6.92 21.24
C LEU A 202 8.00 6.56 21.86
N LYS A 203 9.09 6.66 21.07
CA LYS A 203 10.47 6.52 21.59
C LYS A 203 10.99 7.77 22.31
N GLY A 204 10.26 8.89 22.23
CA GLY A 204 10.66 10.17 22.83
C GLY A 204 11.74 10.91 22.03
N ASN A 205 11.96 10.58 20.77
CA ASN A 205 12.92 11.23 19.88
C ASN A 205 12.42 12.56 19.34
N ASP A 206 13.32 13.41 18.87
CA ASP A 206 12.99 14.64 18.14
C ASP A 206 12.41 14.32 16.77
N ILE A 207 11.41 15.09 16.34
CA ILE A 207 10.67 14.89 15.10
C ILE A 207 11.01 16.00 14.10
N TYR A 208 11.42 15.62 12.90
CA TYR A 208 11.78 16.56 11.83
C TYR A 208 10.80 16.44 10.66
N ILE A 209 10.14 17.55 10.30
CA ILE A 209 9.12 17.60 9.24
C ILE A 209 9.56 18.60 8.15
N GLY A 210 10.27 18.12 7.15
CA GLY A 210 10.88 18.97 6.11
C GLY A 210 9.89 19.72 5.21
N ALA A 211 8.69 19.19 4.99
CA ALA A 211 7.65 19.80 4.17
C ALA A 211 6.34 19.98 4.96
N PRO A 212 6.30 20.88 5.96
CA PRO A 212 5.16 20.99 6.89
C PRO A 212 3.85 21.43 6.23
N ASN A 213 3.94 22.21 5.14
CA ASN A 213 2.79 22.80 4.46
C ASN A 213 2.22 21.91 3.33
N SER A 214 2.87 20.81 2.98
CA SER A 214 2.35 19.87 1.99
C SER A 214 1.07 19.22 2.50
N ILE A 215 0.01 19.25 1.67
CA ILE A 215 -1.33 18.76 2.01
C ILE A 215 -1.50 17.34 1.47
N ARG A 216 -1.97 16.44 2.32
CA ARG A 216 -2.21 15.02 2.02
C ARG A 216 -3.59 14.60 2.50
N ASP A 217 -4.19 13.69 1.78
CA ASP A 217 -5.43 13.00 2.14
C ASP A 217 -5.05 11.66 2.80
N TYR A 218 -5.33 11.53 4.09
CA TYR A 218 -4.98 10.35 4.88
C TYR A 218 -6.19 9.45 5.09
N MET A 219 -6.04 8.17 4.77
CA MET A 219 -7.08 7.17 4.87
C MET A 219 -6.60 5.96 5.66
N TYR A 220 -7.41 5.51 6.62
CA TYR A 220 -7.10 4.31 7.39
C TYR A 220 -7.26 3.05 6.55
N ILE A 221 -6.44 2.04 6.83
CA ILE A 221 -6.35 0.81 6.04
C ILE A 221 -7.70 0.12 5.81
N ASP A 222 -8.58 0.03 6.80
CA ASP A 222 -9.87 -0.68 6.71
C ASP A 222 -10.74 -0.14 5.57
N ASP A 223 -10.79 1.18 5.40
CA ASP A 223 -11.54 1.81 4.32
C ASP A 223 -10.92 1.53 2.95
N HIS A 224 -9.60 1.43 2.93
CA HIS A 224 -8.87 1.07 1.72
C HIS A 224 -9.15 -0.38 1.30
N LEU A 225 -9.10 -1.33 2.25
CA LEU A 225 -9.43 -2.74 1.99
C LEU A 225 -10.86 -2.87 1.43
N ASN A 226 -11.81 -2.13 2.00
CA ASN A 226 -13.20 -2.14 1.53
C ASN A 226 -13.33 -1.74 0.06
N SER A 227 -12.48 -0.84 -0.44
CA SER A 227 -12.49 -0.43 -1.86
C SER A 227 -12.13 -1.58 -2.81
N TYR A 228 -11.14 -2.40 -2.45
CA TYR A 228 -10.77 -3.59 -3.22
C TYR A 228 -11.89 -4.64 -3.22
N MET A 229 -12.53 -4.86 -2.07
CA MET A 229 -13.64 -5.81 -1.95
C MET A 229 -14.82 -5.38 -2.84
N LEU A 230 -15.18 -4.11 -2.82
CA LEU A 230 -16.23 -3.58 -3.69
C LEU A 230 -15.83 -3.64 -5.17
N ALA A 231 -14.57 -3.37 -5.50
CA ALA A 231 -14.09 -3.40 -6.88
C ALA A 231 -14.12 -4.81 -7.50
N ILE A 232 -13.85 -5.86 -6.74
CA ILE A 232 -13.94 -7.25 -7.24
C ILE A 232 -15.39 -7.72 -7.39
N GLU A 233 -16.31 -7.24 -6.55
CA GLU A 233 -17.68 -7.73 -6.49
C GLU A 233 -18.67 -6.93 -7.38
N ASN A 234 -18.43 -5.64 -7.58
CA ASN A 234 -19.36 -4.77 -8.31
C ASN A 234 -19.23 -4.94 -9.84
N PRO A 235 -20.30 -5.39 -10.53
CA PRO A 235 -20.25 -5.56 -11.99
C PRO A 235 -20.04 -4.25 -12.77
N LEU A 236 -20.44 -3.10 -12.21
CA LEU A 236 -20.30 -1.79 -12.84
C LEU A 236 -18.86 -1.23 -12.74
N ALA A 237 -17.97 -1.91 -12.04
CA ALA A 237 -16.59 -1.45 -11.88
C ALA A 237 -15.68 -1.74 -13.08
N SER A 238 -16.05 -2.65 -13.98
CA SER A 238 -15.20 -3.06 -15.11
C SER A 238 -14.88 -1.87 -16.03
N GLY A 239 -13.60 -1.69 -16.30
CA GLY A 239 -13.08 -0.60 -17.13
C GLY A 239 -12.98 0.76 -16.43
N GLU A 240 -13.40 0.84 -15.19
CA GLU A 240 -13.47 2.10 -14.46
C GLU A 240 -12.20 2.40 -13.66
N VAL A 241 -11.97 3.69 -13.50
CA VAL A 241 -10.94 4.25 -12.60
C VAL A 241 -11.66 4.93 -11.45
N PHE A 242 -11.21 4.69 -10.23
CA PHE A 242 -11.78 5.30 -9.02
C PHE A 242 -10.71 5.94 -8.17
N ASN A 243 -10.97 7.15 -7.73
CA ASN A 243 -10.24 7.79 -6.64
C ASN A 243 -10.73 7.23 -5.30
N ILE A 244 -9.81 6.68 -4.53
CA ILE A 244 -10.09 6.12 -3.20
C ILE A 244 -9.42 7.00 -2.15
N ALA A 245 -10.21 7.84 -1.49
CA ALA A 245 -9.74 8.93 -0.65
C ALA A 245 -10.83 9.46 0.27
N GLY A 246 -10.44 10.08 1.38
CA GLY A 246 -11.38 10.74 2.28
C GLY A 246 -11.94 12.06 1.74
N GLY A 247 -11.31 12.63 0.72
CA GLY A 247 -11.69 13.92 0.14
C GLY A 247 -11.33 15.13 1.00
N LYS A 248 -10.61 14.93 2.11
CA LYS A 248 -10.18 15.97 3.04
C LYS A 248 -8.66 15.99 3.18
N GLY A 249 -8.07 17.15 2.91
CA GLY A 249 -6.63 17.37 3.07
C GLY A 249 -6.26 17.81 4.47
N TYR A 250 -5.10 17.34 4.92
CA TYR A 250 -4.39 17.82 6.11
C TYR A 250 -2.97 18.21 5.71
N THR A 251 -2.47 19.34 6.21
CA THR A 251 -1.04 19.62 6.09
C THR A 251 -0.24 18.59 6.90
N ASN A 252 0.99 18.31 6.50
CA ASN A 252 1.86 17.44 7.30
C ASN A 252 2.03 17.98 8.73
N LYS A 253 2.02 19.31 8.89
CA LYS A 253 2.04 19.96 10.22
C LYS A 253 0.79 19.63 11.05
N GLU A 254 -0.41 19.83 10.49
CA GLU A 254 -1.67 19.51 11.18
C GLU A 254 -1.73 18.02 11.55
N TRP A 255 -1.33 17.16 10.66
CA TRP A 255 -1.31 15.71 10.89
C TRP A 255 -0.35 15.31 12.01
N THR A 256 0.86 15.90 12.02
CA THR A 256 1.86 15.68 13.07
C THR A 256 1.36 16.17 14.44
N LEU A 257 0.72 17.35 14.46
CA LEU A 257 0.16 17.89 15.72
C LEU A 257 -0.99 17.05 16.26
N LYS A 258 -1.85 16.48 15.40
CA LYS A 258 -2.89 15.52 15.83
C LYS A 258 -2.28 14.26 16.48
N ILE A 259 -1.22 13.72 15.90
CA ILE A 259 -0.50 12.58 16.47
C ILE A 259 0.10 12.97 17.83
N ALA A 260 0.76 14.13 17.92
CA ALA A 260 1.35 14.63 19.15
C ALA A 260 0.30 14.83 20.26
N GLU A 261 -0.86 15.37 19.94
CA GLU A 261 -1.99 15.54 20.86
C GLU A 261 -2.47 14.20 21.42
N ILE A 262 -2.67 13.18 20.55
CA ILE A 262 -3.15 11.85 20.99
C ILE A 262 -2.13 11.15 21.88
N ILE A 263 -0.83 11.30 21.59
CA ILE A 263 0.26 10.67 22.37
C ILE A 263 0.57 11.46 23.67
N GLY A 264 0.29 12.76 23.68
CA GLY A 264 0.76 13.69 24.73
C GLY A 264 2.23 14.08 24.55
N PHE A 265 2.70 14.20 23.30
CA PHE A 265 4.10 14.46 22.99
C PHE A 265 4.47 15.95 23.12
N PRO A 266 5.63 16.32 23.70
CA PRO A 266 6.04 17.70 23.89
C PRO A 266 6.35 18.41 22.58
N LEU A 267 5.67 19.53 22.30
CA LEU A 267 5.74 20.25 21.02
C LEU A 267 7.11 20.88 20.74
N ASN A 268 7.91 21.17 21.77
CA ASN A 268 9.27 21.70 21.64
C ASN A 268 10.28 20.70 21.03
N LYS A 269 9.88 19.44 20.87
CA LYS A 269 10.65 18.40 20.18
C LYS A 269 10.25 18.21 18.71
N ILE A 270 9.38 19.07 18.17
CA ILE A 270 8.95 18.98 16.77
C ILE A 270 9.55 20.14 15.98
N HIS A 271 10.37 19.80 14.99
CA HIS A 271 11.11 20.74 14.14
C HIS A 271 10.46 20.81 12.74
N PHE A 272 9.71 21.87 12.51
CA PHE A 272 9.04 22.10 11.23
C PHE A 272 9.94 22.89 10.25
N GLY A 273 10.00 22.45 8.99
CA GLY A 273 10.86 23.04 7.95
C GLY A 273 12.27 22.44 7.93
N GLU A 274 12.55 21.48 8.78
CA GLU A 274 13.84 20.84 8.90
C GLU A 274 13.77 19.37 8.50
N TYR A 275 14.87 18.83 7.99
CA TYR A 275 15.01 17.38 7.71
C TYR A 275 15.96 16.77 8.74
N PRO A 276 15.80 15.47 9.04
CA PRO A 276 16.77 14.78 9.89
C PRO A 276 18.19 14.91 9.29
N PRO A 277 19.23 14.95 10.15
CA PRO A 277 20.61 14.81 9.67
C PRO A 277 20.71 13.56 8.77
N ASP A 278 21.45 13.66 7.69
CA ASP A 278 21.66 12.56 6.72
C ASP A 278 20.41 12.07 5.97
N TYR A 279 19.26 12.77 6.07
CA TYR A 279 18.07 12.42 5.32
C TYR A 279 18.28 12.69 3.82
N PRO A 280 18.24 11.66 2.95
CA PRO A 280 18.42 11.88 1.52
C PRO A 280 17.23 12.67 0.97
N LYS A 281 17.52 13.90 0.52
CA LYS A 281 16.49 14.82 0.01
C LYS A 281 16.02 14.35 -1.36
N ARG A 282 14.70 14.28 -1.56
CA ARG A 282 14.15 14.18 -2.91
C ARG A 282 14.26 15.54 -3.62
N PRO A 283 14.31 15.58 -4.96
CA PRO A 283 14.34 16.85 -5.70
C PRO A 283 13.16 17.75 -5.30
N LEU A 284 13.42 19.01 -4.92
CA LEU A 284 12.39 19.92 -4.41
C LEU A 284 11.18 20.06 -5.34
N LYS A 285 11.42 20.11 -6.66
CA LYS A 285 10.35 20.19 -7.68
C LYS A 285 9.52 18.91 -7.82
N SER A 286 9.85 17.84 -7.12
CA SER A 286 9.09 16.58 -7.17
C SER A 286 8.07 16.45 -6.03
N ASP A 287 8.15 17.32 -5.02
CA ASP A 287 7.20 17.30 -3.92
C ASP A 287 5.91 18.02 -4.30
N GLN A 288 4.83 17.26 -4.37
CA GLN A 288 3.51 17.80 -4.71
C GLN A 288 2.96 18.56 -3.50
N PRO A 289 2.67 19.87 -3.63
CA PRO A 289 2.18 20.67 -2.51
C PRO A 289 0.78 20.27 -2.05
N TYR A 290 0.00 19.67 -2.96
CA TYR A 290 -1.40 19.30 -2.71
C TYR A 290 -1.72 17.97 -3.36
N LEU A 291 -2.17 17.01 -2.55
CA LEU A 291 -2.52 15.68 -2.99
C LEU A 291 -3.79 15.22 -2.27
N VAL A 292 -4.94 15.70 -2.75
CA VAL A 292 -6.28 15.35 -2.26
C VAL A 292 -7.13 14.92 -3.44
N LEU A 293 -7.85 13.83 -3.30
CA LEU A 293 -8.67 13.25 -4.35
C LEU A 293 -10.16 13.48 -4.08
N ASN A 294 -10.94 13.56 -5.15
CA ASN A 294 -12.39 13.58 -5.07
C ASN A 294 -12.95 12.15 -5.14
N PRO A 295 -13.59 11.61 -4.09
CA PRO A 295 -14.12 10.25 -4.03
C PRO A 295 -15.52 10.07 -4.65
N THR A 296 -16.16 11.13 -5.12
CA THR A 296 -17.58 11.13 -5.52
C THR A 296 -17.94 10.01 -6.51
N LYS A 297 -17.03 9.65 -7.43
CA LYS A 297 -17.27 8.56 -8.38
C LYS A 297 -17.30 7.20 -7.67
N ALA A 298 -16.36 6.95 -6.77
CA ALA A 298 -16.33 5.73 -5.97
C ALA A 298 -17.58 5.61 -5.08
N GLU A 299 -18.01 6.70 -4.48
CA GLU A 299 -19.26 6.74 -3.69
C GLU A 299 -20.49 6.36 -4.53
N ARG A 300 -20.61 6.95 -5.71
CA ARG A 300 -21.77 6.76 -6.57
C ARG A 300 -21.82 5.38 -7.23
N VAL A 301 -20.67 4.88 -7.73
CA VAL A 301 -20.60 3.67 -8.55
C VAL A 301 -20.31 2.43 -7.73
N LEU A 302 -19.33 2.50 -6.81
CA LEU A 302 -18.98 1.37 -5.95
C LEU A 302 -19.82 1.30 -4.66
N GLY A 303 -20.48 2.39 -4.27
CA GLY A 303 -21.08 2.52 -2.94
C GLY A 303 -20.01 2.63 -1.83
N TRP A 304 -18.77 2.95 -2.21
CA TRP A 304 -17.68 3.10 -1.28
C TRP A 304 -17.78 4.43 -0.51
N ARG A 305 -17.48 4.40 0.78
CA ARG A 305 -17.37 5.62 1.60
C ARG A 305 -16.32 5.40 2.67
N GLN A 306 -15.61 6.45 3.04
CA GLN A 306 -14.78 6.44 4.23
C GLN A 306 -15.66 6.27 5.47
N LYS A 307 -15.36 5.26 6.29
CA LYS A 307 -16.12 4.92 7.51
C LYS A 307 -15.33 5.18 8.78
N VAL A 308 -14.00 5.06 8.71
CA VAL A 308 -13.12 5.26 9.86
C VAL A 308 -12.65 6.71 9.88
N PRO A 309 -13.07 7.51 10.88
CA PRO A 309 -12.53 8.87 11.05
C PRO A 309 -11.01 8.83 11.20
N PRO A 310 -10.25 9.80 10.63
CA PRO A 310 -8.79 9.83 10.73
C PRO A 310 -8.25 9.73 12.16
N GLU A 311 -8.88 10.40 13.10
CA GLU A 311 -8.50 10.36 14.52
C GLU A 311 -8.65 8.97 15.15
N GLU A 312 -9.71 8.25 14.80
CA GLU A 312 -9.90 6.86 15.24
C GLU A 312 -8.84 5.93 14.62
N GLY A 313 -8.56 6.08 13.34
CA GLY A 313 -7.47 5.34 12.68
C GLY A 313 -6.11 5.62 13.33
N LEU A 314 -5.82 6.88 13.68
CA LEU A 314 -4.60 7.24 14.42
C LEU A 314 -4.53 6.56 15.79
N ARG A 315 -5.61 6.58 16.58
CA ARG A 315 -5.65 5.90 17.88
C ARG A 315 -5.35 4.41 17.76
N ARG A 316 -5.94 3.72 16.79
CA ARG A 316 -5.68 2.30 16.53
C ARG A 316 -4.23 2.05 16.13
N THR A 317 -3.66 2.90 15.27
CA THR A 317 -2.26 2.79 14.83
C THR A 317 -1.29 3.04 15.98
N ILE A 318 -1.53 4.07 16.78
CA ILE A 318 -0.72 4.39 17.97
C ILE A 318 -0.75 3.22 18.98
N LEU A 319 -1.94 2.68 19.29
CA LEU A 319 -2.07 1.54 20.19
C LEU A 319 -1.31 0.31 19.71
N TYR A 320 -1.36 0.02 18.41
CA TYR A 320 -0.58 -1.08 17.82
C TYR A 320 0.93 -0.87 18.06
N TRP A 321 1.46 0.32 17.73
CA TRP A 321 2.89 0.58 17.85
C TRP A 321 3.36 0.67 19.32
N GLN A 322 2.53 1.16 20.24
CA GLN A 322 2.81 1.11 21.67
C GLN A 322 3.03 -0.34 22.14
N LYS A 323 2.10 -1.23 21.83
CA LYS A 323 2.22 -2.66 22.19
C LYS A 323 3.47 -3.27 21.56
N LYS A 324 3.71 -3.00 20.27
CA LYS A 324 4.83 -3.54 19.52
C LYS A 324 6.19 -3.14 20.08
N LEU A 325 6.36 -1.87 20.42
CA LEU A 325 7.60 -1.36 21.03
C LEU A 325 7.84 -1.94 22.42
N ILE A 326 6.80 -2.10 23.24
CA ILE A 326 6.90 -2.76 24.55
C ILE A 326 7.36 -4.22 24.39
N GLU A 327 6.79 -4.97 23.44
CA GLU A 327 7.18 -6.36 23.16
C GLU A 327 8.65 -6.46 22.69
N GLU A 328 9.09 -5.55 21.82
CA GLU A 328 10.47 -5.48 21.33
C GLU A 328 11.47 -5.16 22.45
N ASP A 329 11.14 -4.25 23.33
CA ASP A 329 11.99 -3.90 24.48
C ASP A 329 12.04 -5.02 25.52
N ALA A 330 10.90 -5.68 25.79
CA ALA A 330 10.85 -6.87 26.65
C ALA A 330 11.69 -8.03 26.06
N GLY A 331 11.63 -8.22 24.74
CA GLY A 331 12.46 -9.20 24.01
C GLY A 331 13.95 -8.90 24.10
N LYS A 332 14.37 -7.63 24.00
CA LYS A 332 15.76 -7.22 24.18
C LYS A 332 16.25 -7.45 25.62
N LEU A 333 15.43 -7.14 26.63
CA LEU A 333 15.77 -7.39 28.02
C LEU A 333 15.93 -8.89 28.32
N SER A 334 15.08 -9.74 27.78
CA SER A 334 15.19 -11.19 27.94
C SER A 334 16.42 -11.76 27.24
N LYS A 335 16.76 -11.24 26.07
CA LYS A 335 17.97 -11.61 25.31
C LYS A 335 19.24 -11.17 26.04
N GLN A 336 19.31 -9.94 26.57
CA GLN A 336 20.43 -9.46 27.35
C GLN A 336 20.65 -10.29 28.62
N LYS A 337 19.57 -10.71 29.32
CA LYS A 337 19.68 -11.64 30.45
C LYS A 337 20.23 -13.00 30.03
N LEU A 338 19.80 -13.53 28.87
CA LEU A 338 20.28 -14.81 28.34
C LEU A 338 21.76 -14.72 27.93
N ASP A 339 22.17 -13.64 27.28
CA ASP A 339 23.57 -13.42 26.88
C ASP A 339 24.48 -13.28 28.10
N LYS A 340 24.02 -12.59 29.14
CA LYS A 340 24.76 -12.46 30.42
C LYS A 340 24.90 -13.80 31.17
N ILE A 341 23.89 -14.67 31.11
CA ILE A 341 23.96 -16.02 31.65
C ILE A 341 24.96 -16.88 30.86
N LYS A 342 24.98 -16.77 29.51
CA LYS A 342 25.95 -17.45 28.66
C LYS A 342 27.40 -17.01 28.93
N GLU A 343 27.62 -15.71 29.13
CA GLU A 343 28.95 -15.18 29.50
C GLU A 343 29.41 -15.72 30.86
N LEU A 344 28.51 -15.79 31.83
CA LEU A 344 28.81 -16.37 33.15
C LEU A 344 29.13 -17.89 33.09
N LEU A 345 28.46 -18.63 32.23
CA LEU A 345 28.69 -20.07 32.02
C LEU A 345 30.00 -20.37 31.23
N ASN A 346 30.49 -19.44 30.45
CA ASN A 346 31.76 -19.60 29.69
C ASN A 346 32.98 -19.06 30.45
N SER A 347 32.80 -18.52 31.66
CA SER A 347 33.87 -17.99 32.52
C SER A 347 34.28 -18.95 33.65
N GLU A 348 33.67 -20.14 33.73
CA GLU A 348 34.09 -21.29 34.55
C GLU A 348 34.85 -22.35 33.68
#